data_4dbd0ff5a74f53af39d531b493d25dfe
#
_entry.id   4dbd0ff5a74f53af39d531b493d25dfe
#
_cell.length_a   1.000
_cell.length_b   1.000
_cell.length_c   1.000
_cell.angle_alpha   90.00
_cell.angle_beta   90.00
_cell.angle_gamma   90.00
#
_symmetry.space_group_name_H-M   'P 1'
#
loop_
_entity.id
_entity.type
_entity.pdbx_description
1 polymer ?
#
loop_
_entity_poly.entity_id
_entity_poly.type
_entity_poly.pdbx_seq_one_letter_code
_entity_poly.pdbx_strand_id
1 'polypeptide(L)'
;MRALSDADRLIGRLAGEGGRLPNPHLLIRPFIRREAVLSSRIEGTRATLGELLAAEAGAAVGRSPADLREVANYVVALEYGVKRLKTQPLSLRLTRELHAKLMTGVRGGHATPGVFRTTQNWIGPPGCTLANAIYVPPPPDALADCLGAWEKFLRERSLPVLVQAALMHVQFEAIHPFIDGNGRVGRLLITLFLVEREVLPAPLLYLSAFFEATRADYYERLQGVHERSEWEGWLEYFLNGVARQSEDALSRAERINALLARWKDELAGASQAALKLVDLLAQNPYCTVRRVERQLKVAFTTAQRAMERLGAAGILKQVNQAKRDRVYCATALLKILEEPARLVPMEAA
;
A
#
# COMPACT_ATOMS: atom_id res chain seq x y z
N MET A 1 -16.98 1.45 21.42
CA MET A 1 -17.02 -0.02 21.63
C MET A 1 -17.48 -0.77 20.38
N ARG A 2 -18.60 -0.42 19.70
CA ARG A 2 -19.07 -1.12 18.50
C ARG A 2 -18.07 -1.10 17.35
N ALA A 3 -17.50 0.05 17.02
CA ALA A 3 -16.50 0.18 15.95
C ALA A 3 -15.26 -0.70 16.15
N LEU A 4 -14.78 -0.84 17.40
CA LEU A 4 -13.65 -1.73 17.71
C LEU A 4 -14.03 -3.21 17.51
N SER A 5 -15.19 -3.64 18.00
CA SER A 5 -15.68 -5.01 17.82
C SER A 5 -15.83 -5.39 16.34
N ASP A 6 -16.39 -4.48 15.53
CA ASP A 6 -16.53 -4.70 14.09
C ASP A 6 -15.18 -4.76 13.37
N ALA A 7 -14.25 -3.88 13.73
CA ALA A 7 -12.90 -3.86 13.18
C ALA A 7 -12.13 -5.13 13.54
N ASP A 8 -12.14 -5.55 14.81
CA ASP A 8 -11.47 -6.77 15.26
C ASP A 8 -12.04 -8.03 14.58
N ARG A 9 -13.36 -8.12 14.45
CA ARG A 9 -14.02 -9.23 13.75
C ARG A 9 -13.60 -9.32 12.29
N LEU A 10 -13.60 -8.18 11.58
CA LEU A 10 -13.30 -8.15 10.14
C LEU A 10 -11.82 -8.33 9.83
N ILE A 11 -10.92 -7.73 10.62
CA ILE A 11 -9.48 -7.96 10.43
C ILE A 11 -9.09 -9.38 10.84
N GLY A 12 -9.72 -9.96 11.86
CA GLY A 12 -9.53 -11.36 12.24
C GLY A 12 -9.97 -12.32 11.13
N ARG A 13 -11.09 -12.02 10.45
CA ARG A 13 -11.52 -12.75 9.26
C ARG A 13 -10.50 -12.62 8.12
N LEU A 14 -10.01 -11.41 7.84
CA LEU A 14 -8.98 -11.17 6.83
C LEU A 14 -7.69 -11.95 7.15
N ALA A 15 -7.25 -11.99 8.41
CA ALA A 15 -6.07 -12.74 8.83
C ALA A 15 -6.27 -14.27 8.61
N GLY A 16 -7.43 -14.80 9.00
CA GLY A 16 -7.75 -16.21 8.87
C GLY A 16 -7.88 -16.68 7.42
N GLU A 17 -8.59 -15.92 6.58
CA GLU A 17 -8.76 -16.24 5.16
C GLU A 17 -7.47 -15.98 4.37
N GLY A 18 -6.73 -14.91 4.70
CA GLY A 18 -5.43 -14.62 4.11
C GLY A 18 -4.40 -15.74 4.30
N GLY A 19 -4.45 -16.43 5.46
CA GLY A 19 -3.61 -17.59 5.74
C GLY A 19 -4.02 -18.86 4.98
N ARG A 20 -5.27 -18.96 4.52
CA ARG A 20 -5.82 -20.11 3.77
C ARG A 20 -5.73 -19.99 2.26
N LEU A 21 -5.36 -18.81 1.74
CA LEU A 21 -5.23 -18.61 0.30
C LEU A 21 -4.19 -19.58 -0.28
N PRO A 22 -4.47 -20.27 -1.40
CA PRO A 22 -3.56 -21.24 -2.01
C PRO A 22 -2.17 -20.63 -2.30
N ASN A 23 -2.12 -19.34 -2.57
CA ASN A 23 -0.90 -18.57 -2.81
C ASN A 23 -1.04 -17.14 -2.29
N PRO A 24 -0.93 -16.90 -0.97
CA PRO A 24 -1.10 -15.56 -0.40
C PRO A 24 -0.18 -14.52 -1.05
N HIS A 25 1.04 -14.93 -1.40
CA HIS A 25 2.03 -14.07 -2.06
C HIS A 25 1.59 -13.50 -3.42
N LEU A 26 0.68 -14.19 -4.13
CA LEU A 26 0.17 -13.69 -5.41
C LEU A 26 -0.71 -12.45 -5.24
N LEU A 27 -1.44 -12.37 -4.14
CA LEU A 27 -2.33 -11.24 -3.84
C LEU A 27 -1.62 -10.11 -3.09
N ILE A 28 -0.64 -10.41 -2.24
CA ILE A 28 0.09 -9.40 -1.47
C ILE A 28 0.78 -8.39 -2.41
N ARG A 29 1.41 -8.84 -3.49
CA ARG A 29 2.16 -7.96 -4.39
C ARG A 29 1.33 -6.86 -5.06
N PRO A 30 0.21 -7.14 -5.73
CA PRO A 30 -0.61 -6.08 -6.32
C PRO A 30 -1.27 -5.17 -5.28
N PHE A 31 -1.58 -5.69 -4.08
CA PHE A 31 -2.13 -4.88 -3.00
C PHE A 31 -1.08 -3.91 -2.41
N ILE A 32 0.18 -4.32 -2.24
CA ILE A 32 1.28 -3.41 -1.86
C ILE A 32 1.41 -2.27 -2.87
N ARG A 33 1.28 -2.54 -4.17
CA ARG A 33 1.38 -1.53 -5.23
C ARG A 33 0.18 -0.57 -5.21
N ARG A 34 -1.00 -1.11 -4.96
CA ARG A 34 -2.21 -0.30 -4.76
C ARG A 34 -2.06 0.64 -3.57
N GLU A 35 -1.59 0.14 -2.44
CA GLU A 35 -1.29 0.95 -1.25
C GLU A 35 -0.28 2.06 -1.58
N ALA A 36 0.84 1.71 -2.23
CA ALA A 36 1.86 2.67 -2.61
C ALA A 36 1.33 3.82 -3.47
N VAL A 37 0.47 3.50 -4.45
CA VAL A 37 -0.19 4.49 -5.31
C VAL A 37 -1.12 5.38 -4.50
N LEU A 38 -2.00 4.79 -3.69
CA LEU A 38 -3.02 5.54 -2.95
C LEU A 38 -2.40 6.38 -1.84
N SER A 39 -1.42 5.85 -1.11
CA SER A 39 -0.66 6.61 -0.11
C SER A 39 0.07 7.81 -0.73
N SER A 40 0.72 7.62 -1.88
CA SER A 40 1.39 8.71 -2.59
C SER A 40 0.41 9.73 -3.20
N ARG A 41 -0.80 9.28 -3.58
CA ARG A 41 -1.86 10.15 -4.11
C ARG A 41 -2.42 11.11 -3.05
N ILE A 42 -2.49 10.69 -1.79
CA ILE A 42 -2.83 11.58 -0.66
C ILE A 42 -1.87 12.79 -0.64
N GLU A 43 -0.58 12.58 -0.95
CA GLU A 43 0.45 13.61 -1.02
C GLU A 43 0.53 14.35 -2.37
N GLY A 44 -0.39 14.07 -3.30
CA GLY A 44 -0.51 14.77 -4.58
C GLY A 44 0.19 14.12 -5.78
N THR A 45 0.80 12.94 -5.62
CA THR A 45 1.34 12.15 -6.75
C THR A 45 0.21 11.68 -7.65
N ARG A 46 0.39 11.75 -8.98
CA ARG A 46 -0.67 11.45 -9.95
C ARG A 46 -0.52 10.10 -10.67
N ALA A 47 0.43 9.27 -10.26
CA ALA A 47 0.61 7.95 -10.84
C ALA A 47 -0.61 7.04 -10.56
N THR A 48 -0.97 6.20 -11.53
CA THR A 48 -2.01 5.18 -11.40
C THR A 48 -1.39 3.81 -11.14
N LEU A 49 -2.22 2.88 -10.63
CA LEU A 49 -1.77 1.49 -10.42
C LEU A 49 -1.40 0.82 -11.76
N GLY A 50 -2.18 1.04 -12.82
CA GLY A 50 -1.88 0.53 -14.15
C GLY A 50 -0.55 1.05 -14.69
N GLU A 51 -0.25 2.36 -14.53
CA GLU A 51 1.04 2.92 -14.95
C GLU A 51 2.22 2.31 -14.19
N LEU A 52 2.11 2.13 -12.87
CA LEU A 52 3.14 1.47 -12.07
C LEU A 52 3.38 0.04 -12.54
N LEU A 53 2.31 -0.74 -12.66
CA LEU A 53 2.38 -2.16 -13.05
C LEU A 53 2.89 -2.33 -14.50
N ALA A 54 2.50 -1.44 -15.40
CA ALA A 54 2.99 -1.41 -16.78
C ALA A 54 4.49 -1.08 -16.82
N ALA A 55 4.93 -0.07 -16.08
CA ALA A 55 6.36 0.28 -15.96
C ALA A 55 7.19 -0.87 -15.38
N GLU A 56 6.71 -1.55 -14.34
CA GLU A 56 7.35 -2.75 -13.78
C GLU A 56 7.41 -3.92 -14.79
N ALA A 57 6.48 -3.97 -15.73
CA ALA A 57 6.51 -4.95 -16.82
C ALA A 57 7.46 -4.56 -17.96
N GLY A 58 8.07 -3.37 -17.91
CA GLY A 58 8.98 -2.86 -18.93
C GLY A 58 8.26 -2.10 -20.06
N ALA A 59 7.01 -1.70 -19.86
CA ALA A 59 6.30 -0.87 -20.80
C ALA A 59 6.74 0.60 -20.72
N ALA A 60 6.77 1.29 -21.83
CA ALA A 60 6.88 2.76 -21.85
C ALA A 60 5.58 3.35 -21.31
N VAL A 61 5.70 4.25 -20.35
CA VAL A 61 4.57 4.94 -19.69
C VAL A 61 4.75 6.44 -19.86
N GLY A 62 3.67 7.14 -20.23
CA GLY A 62 3.69 8.60 -20.43
C GLY A 62 3.74 9.42 -19.12
N ARG A 63 3.73 8.77 -17.95
CA ARG A 63 3.78 9.44 -16.65
C ARG A 63 5.19 9.94 -16.33
N SER A 64 5.26 11.04 -15.57
CA SER A 64 6.52 11.56 -15.03
C SER A 64 7.34 10.45 -14.36
N PRO A 65 8.61 10.25 -14.75
CA PRO A 65 9.48 9.28 -14.07
C PRO A 65 9.64 9.55 -12.56
N ALA A 66 9.49 10.81 -12.14
CA ALA A 66 9.55 11.18 -10.73
C ALA A 66 8.35 10.64 -9.94
N ASP A 67 7.12 10.78 -10.47
CA ASP A 67 5.91 10.27 -9.82
C ASP A 67 5.96 8.74 -9.69
N LEU A 68 6.39 8.05 -10.76
CA LEU A 68 6.55 6.58 -10.71
C LEU A 68 7.63 6.15 -9.72
N ARG A 69 8.72 6.93 -9.60
CA ARG A 69 9.79 6.65 -8.62
C ARG A 69 9.31 6.80 -7.19
N GLU A 70 8.52 7.82 -6.87
CA GLU A 70 7.93 8.01 -5.54
C GLU A 70 7.10 6.80 -5.13
N VAL A 71 6.24 6.32 -6.01
CA VAL A 71 5.42 5.14 -5.75
C VAL A 71 6.26 3.86 -5.66
N ALA A 72 7.23 3.68 -6.55
CA ALA A 72 8.15 2.53 -6.51
C ALA A 72 8.98 2.50 -5.22
N ASN A 73 9.43 3.65 -4.74
CA ASN A 73 10.14 3.76 -3.47
C ASN A 73 9.29 3.35 -2.28
N TYR A 74 7.98 3.68 -2.29
CA TYR A 74 7.07 3.22 -1.25
C TYR A 74 6.97 1.69 -1.22
N VAL A 75 6.85 1.04 -2.38
CA VAL A 75 6.87 -0.43 -2.50
C VAL A 75 8.16 -0.99 -1.90
N VAL A 76 9.31 -0.43 -2.29
CA VAL A 76 10.63 -0.85 -1.78
C VAL A 76 10.73 -0.66 -0.26
N ALA A 77 10.24 0.46 0.27
CA ALA A 77 10.27 0.74 1.70
C ALA A 77 9.38 -0.25 2.48
N LEU A 78 8.16 -0.54 2.00
CA LEU A 78 7.26 -1.47 2.66
C LEU A 78 7.79 -2.92 2.63
N GLU A 79 8.23 -3.41 1.47
CA GLU A 79 8.83 -4.75 1.33
C GLU A 79 10.09 -4.90 2.22
N TYR A 80 10.90 -3.85 2.30
CA TYR A 80 12.05 -3.79 3.21
C TYR A 80 11.61 -3.86 4.68
N GLY A 81 10.62 -3.06 5.09
CA GLY A 81 10.10 -3.05 6.45
C GLY A 81 9.60 -4.43 6.89
N VAL A 82 8.77 -5.08 6.07
CA VAL A 82 8.28 -6.44 6.33
C VAL A 82 9.42 -7.44 6.51
N LYS A 83 10.47 -7.34 5.69
CA LYS A 83 11.66 -8.20 5.83
C LYS A 83 12.41 -7.91 7.14
N ARG A 84 12.55 -6.64 7.51
CA ARG A 84 13.27 -6.23 8.72
C ARG A 84 12.56 -6.63 10.01
N LEU A 85 11.24 -6.62 10.04
CA LEU A 85 10.45 -7.08 11.21
C LEU A 85 10.74 -8.51 11.63
N LYS A 86 11.29 -9.35 10.74
CA LYS A 86 11.75 -10.71 11.10
C LYS A 86 12.96 -10.72 12.03
N THR A 87 13.71 -9.64 12.11
CA THR A 87 14.99 -9.58 12.85
C THR A 87 15.06 -8.45 13.85
N GLN A 88 14.18 -7.47 13.79
CA GLN A 88 14.14 -6.34 14.71
C GLN A 88 12.72 -5.77 14.81
N PRO A 89 12.33 -5.24 15.99
CA PRO A 89 11.04 -4.62 16.17
C PRO A 89 10.95 -3.26 15.44
N LEU A 90 9.72 -2.76 15.31
CA LEU A 90 9.45 -1.39 14.89
C LEU A 90 10.10 -0.42 15.89
N SER A 91 10.86 0.53 15.38
CA SER A 91 11.71 1.43 16.17
C SER A 91 12.03 2.69 15.38
N LEU A 92 12.54 3.72 16.07
CA LEU A 92 13.05 4.93 15.43
C LEU A 92 14.14 4.62 14.39
N ARG A 93 14.98 3.63 14.66
CA ARG A 93 15.98 3.17 13.68
C ARG A 93 15.33 2.67 12.41
N LEU A 94 14.37 1.74 12.53
CA LEU A 94 13.67 1.21 11.36
C LEU A 94 12.89 2.32 10.63
N THR A 95 12.23 3.22 11.35
CA THR A 95 11.52 4.38 10.78
C THR A 95 12.44 5.25 9.92
N ARG A 96 13.68 5.51 10.38
CA ARG A 96 14.69 6.23 9.58
C ARG A 96 15.14 5.44 8.34
N GLU A 97 15.34 4.12 8.47
CA GLU A 97 15.70 3.25 7.34
C GLU A 97 14.59 3.25 6.27
N LEU A 98 13.32 3.22 6.69
CA LEU A 98 12.15 3.30 5.80
C LEU A 98 12.07 4.64 5.08
N HIS A 99 12.21 5.75 5.83
CA HIS A 99 12.24 7.09 5.25
C HIS A 99 13.36 7.26 4.23
N ALA A 100 14.58 6.76 4.53
CA ALA A 100 15.70 6.82 3.60
C ALA A 100 15.36 6.15 2.25
N LYS A 101 14.72 4.98 2.29
CA LYS A 101 14.28 4.28 1.06
C LYS A 101 13.17 5.02 0.33
N LEU A 102 12.20 5.54 1.07
CA LEU A 102 11.08 6.29 0.53
C LEU A 102 11.54 7.54 -0.24
N MET A 103 12.51 8.26 0.32
CA MET A 103 12.97 9.55 -0.19
C MET A 103 14.16 9.47 -1.16
N THR A 104 14.63 8.26 -1.52
CA THR A 104 15.77 8.09 -2.42
C THR A 104 15.47 8.61 -3.82
N GLY A 105 16.15 9.67 -4.27
CA GLY A 105 16.09 10.20 -5.63
C GLY A 105 14.73 10.77 -6.05
N VAL A 106 13.85 11.11 -5.08
CA VAL A 106 12.59 11.82 -5.33
C VAL A 106 12.79 13.34 -5.31
N ARG A 107 11.78 14.08 -5.78
CA ARG A 107 11.76 15.55 -5.70
C ARG A 107 11.82 15.97 -4.22
N GLY A 108 12.50 17.06 -3.94
CA GLY A 108 12.68 17.53 -2.56
C GLY A 108 14.01 17.11 -1.94
N GLY A 109 15.11 17.14 -2.69
CA GLY A 109 16.47 16.80 -2.23
C GLY A 109 16.95 17.50 -0.95
N HIS A 110 16.14 18.44 -0.41
CA HIS A 110 16.32 19.05 0.91
C HIS A 110 15.86 18.14 2.07
N ALA A 111 15.18 17.04 1.76
CA ALA A 111 14.53 16.17 2.74
C ALA A 111 15.47 15.14 3.39
N THR A 112 16.78 15.34 3.40
CA THR A 112 17.79 14.50 4.06
C THR A 112 17.32 13.09 4.39
N PRO A 113 17.32 12.13 3.42
CA PRO A 113 16.71 10.82 3.60
C PRO A 113 17.21 10.08 4.84
N GLY A 114 16.30 9.64 5.70
CA GLY A 114 16.62 8.91 6.93
C GLY A 114 17.11 9.78 8.09
N VAL A 115 17.08 11.10 7.99
CA VAL A 115 17.52 12.01 9.06
C VAL A 115 16.31 12.76 9.60
N PHE A 116 16.14 12.77 10.93
CA PHE A 116 15.15 13.60 11.58
C PHE A 116 15.48 15.07 11.42
N ARG A 117 14.47 15.92 11.31
CA ARG A 117 14.63 17.36 11.15
C ARG A 117 15.37 17.99 12.30
N THR A 118 16.16 18.98 11.98
CA THR A 118 16.84 19.86 12.95
C THR A 118 16.32 21.30 12.89
N THR A 119 15.36 21.55 11.99
CA THR A 119 14.70 22.84 11.80
C THR A 119 13.21 22.71 12.03
N GLN A 120 12.55 23.83 12.34
CA GLN A 120 11.10 23.89 12.45
C GLN A 120 10.48 23.66 11.07
N ASN A 121 9.49 22.77 11.03
CA ASN A 121 8.60 22.58 9.90
C ASN A 121 7.16 22.95 10.30
N TRP A 122 6.28 23.02 9.30
CA TRP A 122 4.86 23.31 9.51
C TRP A 122 4.04 22.62 8.41
N ILE A 123 2.76 22.46 8.67
CA ILE A 123 1.78 21.85 7.77
C ILE A 123 0.77 22.90 7.34
N GLY A 124 0.49 22.99 6.05
CA GLY A 124 -0.49 23.90 5.49
C GLY A 124 -0.52 23.87 3.96
N PRO A 125 -1.35 24.69 3.33
CA PRO A 125 -1.45 24.75 1.88
C PRO A 125 -0.12 25.21 1.24
N PRO A 126 0.11 24.88 -0.04
CA PRO A 126 1.31 25.30 -0.75
C PRO A 126 1.55 26.80 -0.62
N GLY A 127 2.79 27.18 -0.26
CA GLY A 127 3.20 28.58 -0.05
C GLY A 127 2.86 29.16 1.33
N CYS A 128 2.27 28.40 2.25
CA CYS A 128 2.12 28.86 3.63
C CYS A 128 3.48 29.02 4.33
N THR A 129 3.48 29.87 5.32
CA THR A 129 4.61 30.15 6.20
C THR A 129 4.28 29.69 7.63
N LEU A 130 5.25 29.72 8.52
CA LEU A 130 5.01 29.40 9.94
C LEU A 130 3.88 30.25 10.55
N ALA A 131 3.75 31.52 10.12
CA ALA A 131 2.75 32.44 10.67
C ALA A 131 1.30 32.11 10.30
N ASN A 132 1.07 31.39 9.19
CA ASN A 132 -0.25 31.02 8.71
C ASN A 132 -0.39 29.51 8.46
N ALA A 133 0.43 28.72 9.14
CA ALA A 133 0.37 27.27 9.10
C ALA A 133 -0.93 26.76 9.74
N ILE A 134 -1.46 25.67 9.21
CA ILE A 134 -2.61 24.96 9.82
C ILE A 134 -2.17 24.24 11.08
N TYR A 135 -0.98 23.65 11.06
CA TYR A 135 -0.40 22.94 12.20
C TYR A 135 1.10 23.17 12.29
N VAL A 136 1.59 23.41 13.51
CA VAL A 136 3.02 23.54 13.81
C VAL A 136 3.44 22.41 14.73
N PRO A 137 4.23 21.46 14.24
CA PRO A 137 4.77 20.36 15.03
C PRO A 137 5.68 20.84 16.17
N PRO A 138 6.01 19.98 17.16
CA PRO A 138 6.92 20.31 18.24
C PRO A 138 8.24 20.92 17.74
N PRO A 139 8.86 21.84 18.50
CA PRO A 139 10.13 22.44 18.08
C PRO A 139 11.27 21.41 18.07
N PRO A 140 12.35 21.67 17.31
CA PRO A 140 13.43 20.70 17.13
C PRO A 140 14.11 20.21 18.40
N ASP A 141 14.19 21.04 19.43
CA ASP A 141 14.75 20.72 20.76
C ASP A 141 13.88 19.72 21.54
N ALA A 142 12.56 19.75 21.37
CA ALA A 142 11.63 18.79 21.96
C ALA A 142 11.50 17.47 21.15
N LEU A 143 12.02 17.43 19.93
CA LEU A 143 11.77 16.31 19.01
C LEU A 143 12.30 14.97 19.54
N ALA A 144 13.47 14.98 20.19
CA ALA A 144 14.08 13.76 20.71
C ALA A 144 13.23 13.12 21.83
N ASP A 145 12.68 13.93 22.72
CA ASP A 145 11.82 13.47 23.82
C ASP A 145 10.48 12.95 23.28
N CYS A 146 9.87 13.68 22.34
CA CYS A 146 8.63 13.24 21.67
C CYS A 146 8.80 11.89 20.97
N LEU A 147 9.90 11.73 20.23
CA LEU A 147 10.20 10.47 19.54
C LEU A 147 10.52 9.33 20.50
N GLY A 148 11.26 9.62 21.59
CA GLY A 148 11.53 8.64 22.63
C GLY A 148 10.26 8.15 23.32
N ALA A 149 9.32 9.05 23.62
CA ALA A 149 8.02 8.72 24.18
C ALA A 149 7.18 7.89 23.19
N TRP A 150 7.16 8.28 21.91
CA TRP A 150 6.48 7.53 20.85
C TRP A 150 7.07 6.12 20.68
N GLU A 151 8.38 5.94 20.68
CA GLU A 151 9.00 4.61 20.59
C GLU A 151 8.67 3.72 21.79
N LYS A 152 8.61 4.28 23.02
CA LYS A 152 8.13 3.55 24.20
C LYS A 152 6.68 3.11 24.03
N PHE A 153 5.82 3.99 23.52
CA PHE A 153 4.42 3.68 23.27
C PHE A 153 4.22 2.52 22.29
N LEU A 154 5.09 2.32 21.30
CA LEU A 154 5.03 1.16 20.40
C LEU A 154 5.14 -0.17 21.16
N ARG A 155 5.75 -0.19 22.34
CA ARG A 155 5.95 -1.41 23.16
C ARG A 155 4.84 -1.65 24.17
N GLU A 156 3.93 -0.70 24.33
CA GLU A 156 2.79 -0.79 25.22
C GLU A 156 1.90 -1.99 24.83
N ARG A 157 1.32 -2.68 25.84
CA ARG A 157 0.50 -3.87 25.65
C ARG A 157 -0.84 -3.80 26.39
N SER A 158 -1.12 -2.72 27.10
CA SER A 158 -2.37 -2.51 27.86
C SER A 158 -3.57 -2.14 26.99
N LEU A 159 -3.33 -1.65 25.78
CA LEU A 159 -4.38 -1.20 24.86
C LEU A 159 -4.70 -2.27 23.81
N PRO A 160 -5.96 -2.33 23.33
CA PRO A 160 -6.31 -3.08 22.13
C PRO A 160 -5.42 -2.65 20.94
N VAL A 161 -4.93 -3.62 20.16
CA VAL A 161 -3.90 -3.34 19.14
C VAL A 161 -4.38 -2.34 18.09
N LEU A 162 -5.64 -2.38 17.66
CA LEU A 162 -6.18 -1.44 16.68
C LEU A 162 -6.29 -0.01 17.25
N VAL A 163 -6.63 0.12 18.53
CA VAL A 163 -6.62 1.42 19.24
C VAL A 163 -5.20 1.96 19.31
N GLN A 164 -4.24 1.11 19.67
CA GLN A 164 -2.84 1.50 19.72
C GLN A 164 -2.31 1.90 18.34
N ALA A 165 -2.68 1.20 17.26
CA ALA A 165 -2.32 1.56 15.89
C ALA A 165 -2.86 2.94 15.49
N ALA A 166 -4.11 3.25 15.87
CA ALA A 166 -4.71 4.56 15.61
C ALA A 166 -3.98 5.68 16.36
N LEU A 167 -3.68 5.46 17.65
CA LEU A 167 -2.97 6.44 18.49
C LEU A 167 -1.50 6.61 18.04
N MET A 168 -0.82 5.53 17.70
CA MET A 168 0.53 5.54 17.14
C MET A 168 0.61 6.39 15.87
N HIS A 169 -0.35 6.25 14.98
CA HIS A 169 -0.40 6.99 13.73
C HIS A 169 -0.61 8.48 13.93
N VAL A 170 -1.66 8.88 14.68
CA VAL A 170 -1.93 10.30 14.92
C VAL A 170 -0.79 10.99 15.67
N GLN A 171 -0.16 10.31 16.62
CA GLN A 171 1.01 10.84 17.33
C GLN A 171 2.21 11.03 16.39
N PHE A 172 2.45 10.08 15.48
CA PHE A 172 3.52 10.22 14.49
C PHE A 172 3.27 11.42 13.55
N GLU A 173 2.04 11.59 13.08
CA GLU A 173 1.66 12.73 12.24
C GLU A 173 1.80 14.06 13.03
N ALA A 174 1.48 14.08 14.34
CA ALA A 174 1.66 15.25 15.20
C ALA A 174 3.13 15.60 15.42
N ILE A 175 3.99 14.63 15.68
CA ILE A 175 5.44 14.85 15.87
C ILE A 175 6.10 15.34 14.58
N HIS A 176 5.67 14.83 13.44
CA HIS A 176 6.12 15.22 12.10
C HIS A 176 7.66 15.27 11.98
N PRO A 177 8.35 14.14 12.21
CA PRO A 177 9.77 14.14 12.53
C PRO A 177 10.72 14.39 11.35
N PHE A 178 10.22 14.36 10.12
CA PHE A 178 11.02 14.59 8.91
C PHE A 178 10.65 15.92 8.24
N ILE A 179 11.51 16.41 7.37
CA ILE A 179 11.20 17.61 6.56
C ILE A 179 10.10 17.32 5.53
N ASP A 180 10.08 16.11 4.93
CA ASP A 180 9.07 15.65 3.96
C ASP A 180 8.85 14.14 4.15
N GLY A 181 7.78 13.60 3.59
CA GLY A 181 7.49 12.15 3.58
C GLY A 181 6.87 11.59 4.85
N ASN A 182 6.52 12.42 5.83
CA ASN A 182 5.94 11.98 7.10
C ASN A 182 4.65 11.18 6.89
N GLY A 183 3.68 11.71 6.15
CA GLY A 183 2.41 11.02 5.90
C GLY A 183 2.58 9.65 5.25
N ARG A 184 3.48 9.52 4.26
CA ARG A 184 3.77 8.23 3.62
C ARG A 184 4.41 7.24 4.60
N VAL A 185 5.36 7.70 5.42
CA VAL A 185 5.97 6.88 6.48
C VAL A 185 4.92 6.50 7.52
N GLY A 186 4.13 7.45 8.02
CA GLY A 186 3.08 7.20 9.03
C GLY A 186 2.09 6.12 8.59
N ARG A 187 1.61 6.16 7.34
CA ARG A 187 0.70 5.14 6.80
C ARG A 187 1.38 3.78 6.60
N LEU A 188 2.65 3.79 6.17
CA LEU A 188 3.46 2.57 6.06
C LEU A 188 3.68 1.91 7.44
N LEU A 189 3.89 2.70 8.48
CA LEU A 189 4.06 2.22 9.86
C LEU A 189 2.81 1.53 10.39
N ILE A 190 1.58 1.94 10.00
CA ILE A 190 0.36 1.22 10.38
C ILE A 190 0.41 -0.24 9.93
N THR A 191 0.70 -0.46 8.65
CA THR A 191 0.79 -1.82 8.08
C THR A 191 1.87 -2.66 8.78
N LEU A 192 3.05 -2.07 9.01
CA LEU A 192 4.14 -2.76 9.69
C LEU A 192 3.82 -3.07 11.15
N PHE A 193 3.14 -2.17 11.85
CA PHE A 193 2.73 -2.37 13.24
C PHE A 193 1.75 -3.54 13.37
N LEU A 194 0.75 -3.63 12.48
CA LEU A 194 -0.21 -4.74 12.48
C LEU A 194 0.46 -6.10 12.20
N VAL A 195 1.49 -6.13 11.35
CA VAL A 195 2.28 -7.33 11.08
C VAL A 195 3.16 -7.69 12.28
N GLU A 196 3.85 -6.71 12.90
CA GLU A 196 4.68 -6.93 14.09
C GLU A 196 3.86 -7.44 15.30
N ARG A 197 2.63 -6.94 15.42
CA ARG A 197 1.70 -7.31 16.50
C ARG A 197 0.94 -8.61 16.21
N GLU A 198 1.30 -9.30 15.11
CA GLU A 198 0.70 -10.58 14.70
C GLU A 198 -0.83 -10.52 14.50
N VAL A 199 -1.37 -9.30 14.32
CA VAL A 199 -2.79 -9.11 13.94
C VAL A 199 -3.01 -9.62 12.52
N LEU A 200 -2.01 -9.46 11.67
CA LEU A 200 -2.00 -9.96 10.29
C LEU A 200 -0.75 -10.81 10.03
N PRO A 201 -0.87 -11.98 9.39
CA PRO A 201 0.28 -12.85 9.06
C PRO A 201 1.19 -12.23 7.98
N ALA A 202 0.66 -11.28 7.23
CA ALA A 202 1.32 -10.58 6.13
C ALA A 202 0.65 -9.21 5.92
N PRO A 203 1.24 -8.28 5.14
CA PRO A 203 0.62 -7.00 4.83
C PRO A 203 -0.58 -7.20 3.90
N LEU A 204 -1.75 -7.42 4.47
CA LEU A 204 -3.02 -7.67 3.78
C LEU A 204 -4.01 -6.50 3.90
N LEU A 205 -3.83 -5.62 4.88
CA LEU A 205 -4.67 -4.44 5.12
C LEU A 205 -3.96 -3.18 4.70
N TYR A 206 -4.63 -2.32 3.94
CA TYR A 206 -4.12 -1.08 3.42
C TYR A 206 -5.12 0.06 3.60
N LEU A 207 -4.87 0.92 4.58
CA LEU A 207 -5.79 2.00 4.96
C LEU A 207 -5.76 3.19 4.02
N SER A 208 -4.70 3.35 3.19
CA SER A 208 -4.61 4.50 2.29
C SER A 208 -5.75 4.55 1.27
N ALA A 209 -6.39 3.43 0.96
CA ALA A 209 -7.57 3.43 0.10
C ALA A 209 -8.77 4.14 0.77
N PHE A 210 -8.95 3.95 2.07
CA PHE A 210 -9.97 4.65 2.84
C PHE A 210 -9.60 6.11 3.06
N PHE A 211 -8.37 6.39 3.47
CA PHE A 211 -7.91 7.76 3.73
C PHE A 211 -7.88 8.63 2.47
N GLU A 212 -7.53 8.08 1.30
CA GLU A 212 -7.56 8.82 0.04
C GLU A 212 -8.99 9.13 -0.39
N ALA A 213 -9.89 8.17 -0.28
CA ALA A 213 -11.29 8.34 -0.67
C ALA A 213 -12.07 9.30 0.27
N THR A 214 -11.61 9.44 1.53
CA THR A 214 -12.18 10.34 2.55
C THR A 214 -11.15 11.38 3.00
N ARG A 215 -10.36 11.92 2.06
CA ARG A 215 -9.18 12.73 2.35
C ARG A 215 -9.46 13.96 3.21
N ALA A 216 -10.58 14.63 2.99
CA ALA A 216 -10.98 15.79 3.77
C ALA A 216 -11.23 15.40 5.24
N ASP A 217 -12.01 14.34 5.46
CA ASP A 217 -12.31 13.83 6.81
C ASP A 217 -11.04 13.35 7.53
N TYR A 218 -10.13 12.69 6.78
CA TYR A 218 -8.85 12.24 7.33
C TYR A 218 -8.05 13.38 7.94
N TYR A 219 -7.88 14.48 7.22
CA TYR A 219 -7.13 15.64 7.71
C TYR A 219 -7.91 16.38 8.82
N GLU A 220 -9.22 16.48 8.70
CA GLU A 220 -10.06 17.09 9.73
C GLU A 220 -9.97 16.32 11.05
N ARG A 221 -10.01 14.98 11.01
CA ARG A 221 -9.87 14.14 12.22
C ARG A 221 -8.50 14.25 12.87
N LEU A 222 -7.42 14.29 12.08
CA LEU A 222 -6.08 14.55 12.62
C LEU A 222 -6.01 15.91 13.30
N GLN A 223 -6.52 16.96 12.65
CA GLN A 223 -6.55 18.32 13.20
C GLN A 223 -7.42 18.39 14.46
N GLY A 224 -8.59 17.74 14.49
CA GLY A 224 -9.47 17.66 15.65
C GLY A 224 -8.78 17.09 16.88
N VAL A 225 -7.92 16.08 16.72
CA VAL A 225 -7.11 15.57 17.84
C VAL A 225 -6.10 16.61 18.32
N HIS A 226 -5.39 17.26 17.39
CA HIS A 226 -4.32 18.21 17.74
C HIS A 226 -4.84 19.49 18.42
N GLU A 227 -5.98 20.02 17.96
CA GLU A 227 -6.49 21.31 18.42
C GLU A 227 -7.55 21.18 19.52
N ARG A 228 -8.36 20.12 19.47
CA ARG A 228 -9.57 19.99 20.30
C ARG A 228 -9.62 18.73 21.14
N SER A 229 -8.56 17.89 21.08
CA SER A 229 -8.49 16.59 21.77
C SER A 229 -9.65 15.65 21.42
N GLU A 230 -10.10 15.63 20.16
CA GLU A 230 -11.21 14.82 19.67
C GLU A 230 -10.80 13.37 19.40
N TRP A 231 -10.28 12.70 20.42
CA TRP A 231 -9.75 11.33 20.34
C TRP A 231 -10.79 10.30 19.92
N GLU A 232 -12.02 10.39 20.42
CA GLU A 232 -13.10 9.44 20.08
C GLU A 232 -13.44 9.49 18.59
N GLY A 233 -13.56 10.70 18.03
CA GLY A 233 -13.85 10.89 16.62
C GLY A 233 -12.77 10.33 15.70
N TRP A 234 -11.50 10.48 16.09
CA TRP A 234 -10.38 9.88 15.38
C TRP A 234 -10.40 8.35 15.48
N LEU A 235 -10.57 7.80 16.68
CA LEU A 235 -10.62 6.35 16.89
C LEU A 235 -11.74 5.69 16.11
N GLU A 236 -12.93 6.27 16.17
CA GLU A 236 -14.10 5.76 15.41
C GLU A 236 -13.82 5.79 13.90
N TYR A 237 -13.29 6.88 13.37
CA TYR A 237 -12.92 7.02 11.97
C TYR A 237 -11.89 5.96 11.55
N PHE A 238 -10.80 5.81 12.32
CA PHE A 238 -9.73 4.84 12.03
C PHE A 238 -10.25 3.39 12.05
N LEU A 239 -11.01 3.02 13.08
CA LEU A 239 -11.58 1.68 13.24
C LEU A 239 -12.59 1.36 12.13
N ASN A 240 -13.42 2.32 11.74
CA ASN A 240 -14.28 2.17 10.56
C ASN A 240 -13.44 1.95 9.29
N GLY A 241 -12.35 2.67 9.11
CA GLY A 241 -11.40 2.45 8.02
C GLY A 241 -10.85 1.01 8.01
N VAL A 242 -10.42 0.51 9.17
CA VAL A 242 -9.95 -0.88 9.33
C VAL A 242 -11.04 -1.87 8.92
N ALA A 243 -12.26 -1.70 9.41
CA ALA A 243 -13.39 -2.57 9.09
C ALA A 243 -13.67 -2.60 7.58
N ARG A 244 -13.81 -1.42 6.96
CA ARG A 244 -14.12 -1.29 5.51
C ARG A 244 -13.02 -1.86 4.62
N GLN A 245 -11.76 -1.57 4.95
CA GLN A 245 -10.65 -2.08 4.15
C GLN A 245 -10.42 -3.58 4.34
N SER A 246 -10.76 -4.14 5.48
CA SER A 246 -10.76 -5.60 5.67
C SER A 246 -11.82 -6.29 4.81
N GLU A 247 -13.04 -5.76 4.74
CA GLU A 247 -14.09 -6.26 3.83
C GLU A 247 -13.71 -6.12 2.36
N ASP A 248 -13.16 -4.96 1.96
CA ASP A 248 -12.73 -4.70 0.58
C ASP A 248 -11.62 -5.68 0.16
N ALA A 249 -10.62 -5.89 1.02
CA ALA A 249 -9.52 -6.82 0.77
C ALA A 249 -10.01 -8.26 0.60
N LEU A 250 -10.91 -8.73 1.47
CA LEU A 250 -11.53 -10.06 1.37
C LEU A 250 -12.30 -10.22 0.07
N SER A 251 -13.22 -9.30 -0.24
CA SER A 251 -14.02 -9.35 -1.47
C SER A 251 -13.17 -9.34 -2.73
N ARG A 252 -12.10 -8.52 -2.77
CA ARG A 252 -11.17 -8.52 -3.91
C ARG A 252 -10.40 -9.82 -4.02
N ALA A 253 -9.92 -10.36 -2.89
CA ALA A 253 -9.19 -11.63 -2.87
C ALA A 253 -10.06 -12.78 -3.41
N GLU A 254 -11.31 -12.88 -2.96
CA GLU A 254 -12.27 -13.87 -3.43
C GLU A 254 -12.53 -13.75 -4.95
N ARG A 255 -12.78 -12.54 -5.44
CA ARG A 255 -13.04 -12.27 -6.86
C ARG A 255 -11.81 -12.54 -7.73
N ILE A 256 -10.62 -12.21 -7.27
CA ILE A 256 -9.37 -12.51 -7.98
C ILE A 256 -9.18 -14.04 -8.06
N ASN A 257 -9.34 -14.74 -6.93
CA ASN A 257 -9.21 -16.20 -6.90
C ASN A 257 -10.22 -16.88 -7.82
N ALA A 258 -11.49 -16.47 -7.81
CA ALA A 258 -12.51 -16.98 -8.71
C ALA A 258 -12.17 -16.72 -10.19
N LEU A 259 -11.63 -15.54 -10.50
CA LEU A 259 -11.18 -15.18 -11.84
C LEU A 259 -10.03 -16.08 -12.31
N LEU A 260 -9.02 -16.28 -11.45
CA LEU A 260 -7.86 -17.13 -11.76
C LEU A 260 -8.25 -18.60 -11.92
N ALA A 261 -9.15 -19.12 -11.08
CA ALA A 261 -9.69 -20.48 -11.21
C ALA A 261 -10.40 -20.67 -12.55
N ARG A 262 -11.32 -19.76 -12.88
CA ARG A 262 -12.03 -19.79 -14.18
C ARG A 262 -11.04 -19.76 -15.36
N TRP A 263 -10.01 -18.93 -15.33
CA TRP A 263 -9.00 -18.92 -16.41
C TRP A 263 -8.22 -20.22 -16.51
N LYS A 264 -7.93 -20.89 -15.39
CA LYS A 264 -7.27 -22.20 -15.41
C LYS A 264 -8.18 -23.28 -16.01
N ASP A 265 -9.48 -23.21 -15.72
CA ASP A 265 -10.48 -24.13 -16.31
C ASP A 265 -10.64 -23.88 -17.82
N GLU A 266 -10.71 -22.63 -18.28
CA GLU A 266 -10.75 -22.26 -19.70
C GLU A 266 -9.49 -22.68 -20.47
N LEU A 267 -8.37 -22.83 -19.75
CA LEU A 267 -7.09 -23.31 -20.27
C LEU A 267 -6.87 -24.80 -20.04
N ALA A 268 -7.91 -25.56 -19.70
CA ALA A 268 -7.79 -27.02 -19.55
C ALA A 268 -7.16 -27.65 -20.81
N GLY A 269 -6.16 -28.50 -20.62
CA GLY A 269 -5.37 -29.10 -21.71
C GLY A 269 -4.28 -28.20 -22.31
N ALA A 270 -4.12 -26.96 -21.86
CA ALA A 270 -3.03 -26.10 -22.29
C ALA A 270 -1.68 -26.51 -21.65
N SER A 271 -0.58 -25.96 -22.18
CA SER A 271 0.75 -26.22 -21.64
C SER A 271 0.91 -25.74 -20.21
N GLN A 272 1.82 -26.36 -19.46
CA GLN A 272 2.20 -25.93 -18.11
C GLN A 272 2.68 -24.46 -18.06
N ALA A 273 3.31 -23.98 -19.14
CA ALA A 273 3.72 -22.59 -19.27
C ALA A 273 2.52 -21.63 -19.31
N ALA A 274 1.42 -22.01 -19.97
CA ALA A 274 0.20 -21.21 -20.01
C ALA A 274 -0.48 -21.14 -18.62
N LEU A 275 -0.57 -22.26 -17.91
CA LEU A 275 -1.14 -22.30 -16.55
C LEU A 275 -0.30 -21.49 -15.55
N LYS A 276 1.04 -21.62 -15.58
CA LYS A 276 1.95 -20.84 -14.77
C LYS A 276 1.90 -19.33 -15.11
N LEU A 277 1.61 -18.98 -16.37
CA LEU A 277 1.44 -17.59 -16.76
C LEU A 277 0.23 -16.96 -16.06
N VAL A 278 -0.86 -17.70 -15.84
CA VAL A 278 -2.02 -17.22 -15.04
C VAL A 278 -1.57 -16.80 -13.64
N ASP A 279 -0.73 -17.60 -12.98
CA ASP A 279 -0.20 -17.27 -11.65
C ASP A 279 0.73 -16.05 -11.67
N LEU A 280 1.50 -15.86 -12.75
CA LEU A 280 2.31 -14.64 -12.93
C LEU A 280 1.45 -13.39 -13.12
N LEU A 281 0.34 -13.50 -13.85
CA LEU A 281 -0.59 -12.39 -14.04
C LEU A 281 -1.23 -11.95 -12.72
N ALA A 282 -1.44 -12.87 -11.78
CA ALA A 282 -1.91 -12.53 -10.43
C ALA A 282 -0.96 -11.59 -9.69
N GLN A 283 0.34 -11.68 -9.93
CA GLN A 283 1.34 -10.77 -9.33
C GLN A 283 1.43 -9.42 -10.05
N ASN A 284 1.27 -9.44 -11.37
CA ASN A 284 1.24 -8.23 -12.20
C ASN A 284 0.44 -8.54 -13.48
N PRO A 285 -0.72 -7.90 -13.69
CA PRO A 285 -1.56 -8.13 -14.86
C PRO A 285 -0.90 -7.70 -16.19
N TYR A 286 0.20 -6.96 -16.16
CA TYR A 286 0.96 -6.61 -17.35
C TYR A 286 2.11 -7.58 -17.60
N CYS A 287 2.30 -7.97 -18.85
CA CYS A 287 3.43 -8.83 -19.24
C CYS A 287 3.93 -8.51 -20.66
N THR A 288 5.20 -8.90 -20.89
CA THR A 288 5.82 -8.99 -22.22
C THR A 288 6.37 -10.38 -22.40
N VAL A 289 6.59 -10.84 -23.65
CA VAL A 289 7.14 -12.19 -23.94
C VAL A 289 8.46 -12.39 -23.22
N ARG A 290 9.37 -11.38 -23.26
CA ARG A 290 10.68 -11.45 -22.58
C ARG A 290 10.58 -11.53 -21.06
N ARG A 291 9.57 -10.89 -20.45
CA ARG A 291 9.32 -11.01 -19.00
C ARG A 291 8.84 -12.41 -18.65
N VAL A 292 7.90 -12.97 -19.42
CA VAL A 292 7.37 -14.33 -19.23
C VAL A 292 8.48 -15.36 -19.40
N GLU A 293 9.30 -15.26 -20.47
CA GLU A 293 10.49 -16.08 -20.72
C GLU A 293 11.41 -16.15 -19.48
N ARG A 294 11.79 -14.98 -18.96
CA ARG A 294 12.66 -14.86 -17.77
C ARG A 294 12.03 -15.42 -16.50
N GLN A 295 10.77 -15.07 -16.23
CA GLN A 295 10.11 -15.45 -14.98
C GLN A 295 9.72 -16.92 -14.92
N LEU A 296 9.30 -17.51 -16.06
CA LEU A 296 8.98 -18.93 -16.15
C LEU A 296 10.22 -19.79 -16.43
N LYS A 297 11.36 -19.16 -16.79
CA LYS A 297 12.61 -19.85 -17.20
C LYS A 297 12.37 -20.83 -18.35
N VAL A 298 11.64 -20.40 -19.38
CA VAL A 298 11.32 -21.17 -20.58
C VAL A 298 11.90 -20.51 -21.83
N ALA A 299 11.96 -21.21 -22.96
CA ALA A 299 12.37 -20.62 -24.22
C ALA A 299 11.39 -19.53 -24.68
N PHE A 300 11.89 -18.54 -25.43
CA PHE A 300 11.09 -17.45 -25.99
C PHE A 300 9.84 -17.93 -26.74
N THR A 301 10.02 -18.95 -27.59
CA THR A 301 8.91 -19.55 -28.36
C THR A 301 7.83 -20.18 -27.46
N THR A 302 8.23 -20.78 -26.33
CA THR A 302 7.30 -21.34 -25.34
C THR A 302 6.53 -20.22 -24.63
N ALA A 303 7.22 -19.16 -24.22
CA ALA A 303 6.58 -17.99 -23.62
C ALA A 303 5.60 -17.32 -24.60
N GLN A 304 6.00 -17.17 -25.87
CA GLN A 304 5.17 -16.59 -26.91
C GLN A 304 3.89 -17.43 -27.13
N ARG A 305 4.01 -18.76 -27.30
CA ARG A 305 2.85 -19.67 -27.47
C ARG A 305 1.91 -19.62 -26.25
N ALA A 306 2.46 -19.55 -25.03
CA ALA A 306 1.65 -19.40 -23.83
C ALA A 306 0.84 -18.11 -23.87
N MET A 307 1.45 -16.98 -24.23
CA MET A 307 0.77 -15.69 -24.35
C MET A 307 -0.27 -15.68 -25.48
N GLU A 308 0.03 -16.27 -26.62
CA GLU A 308 -0.93 -16.43 -27.74
C GLU A 308 -2.15 -17.27 -27.30
N ARG A 309 -1.93 -18.33 -26.53
CA ARG A 309 -3.03 -19.16 -26.00
C ARG A 309 -3.94 -18.37 -25.05
N LEU A 310 -3.36 -17.55 -24.12
CA LEU A 310 -4.13 -16.68 -23.24
C LEU A 310 -4.81 -15.54 -24.04
N GLY A 311 -4.18 -15.05 -25.10
CA GLY A 311 -4.78 -14.07 -26.00
C GLY A 311 -6.00 -14.63 -26.75
N ALA A 312 -5.89 -15.86 -27.28
CA ALA A 312 -7.00 -16.55 -27.94
C ALA A 312 -8.18 -16.84 -26.99
N ALA A 313 -7.90 -17.07 -25.70
CA ALA A 313 -8.92 -17.20 -24.65
C ALA A 313 -9.47 -15.84 -24.15
N GLY A 314 -9.04 -14.71 -24.72
CA GLY A 314 -9.50 -13.37 -24.32
C GLY A 314 -8.97 -12.89 -22.95
N ILE A 315 -8.08 -13.63 -22.31
CA ILE A 315 -7.48 -13.32 -21.00
C ILE A 315 -6.50 -12.16 -21.13
N LEU A 316 -5.64 -12.19 -22.15
CA LEU A 316 -4.64 -11.17 -22.45
C LEU A 316 -5.06 -10.32 -23.64
N LYS A 317 -4.91 -9.01 -23.51
CA LYS A 317 -5.08 -8.05 -24.59
C LYS A 317 -3.81 -7.24 -24.79
N GLN A 318 -3.40 -7.03 -26.04
CA GLN A 318 -2.32 -6.10 -26.34
C GLN A 318 -2.79 -4.67 -26.03
N VAL A 319 -1.99 -3.92 -25.28
CA VAL A 319 -2.33 -2.56 -24.80
C VAL A 319 -1.48 -1.45 -25.42
N ASN A 320 -0.45 -1.80 -26.17
CA ASN A 320 0.34 -0.84 -26.95
C ASN A 320 0.19 -1.15 -28.46
N GLN A 321 0.40 -0.14 -29.31
CA GLN A 321 0.32 -0.29 -30.77
C GLN A 321 1.64 -0.81 -31.40
N ALA A 322 2.63 -1.19 -30.56
CA ALA A 322 3.94 -1.59 -31.03
C ALA A 322 3.89 -2.94 -31.77
N LYS A 323 4.61 -3.04 -32.89
CA LYS A 323 4.84 -4.31 -33.61
C LYS A 323 5.92 -5.15 -32.94
N ARG A 324 6.89 -4.51 -32.25
CA ARG A 324 7.93 -5.12 -31.41
C ARG A 324 7.72 -4.69 -29.97
N ASP A 325 8.24 -5.42 -29.01
CA ASP A 325 8.10 -5.16 -27.58
C ASP A 325 6.62 -4.95 -27.15
N ARG A 326 5.76 -5.84 -27.64
CA ARG A 326 4.34 -5.82 -27.36
C ARG A 326 4.10 -6.00 -25.86
N VAL A 327 3.25 -5.13 -25.32
CA VAL A 327 2.81 -5.18 -23.93
C VAL A 327 1.37 -5.70 -23.90
N TYR A 328 1.14 -6.69 -23.06
CA TYR A 328 -0.17 -7.30 -22.88
C TYR A 328 -0.65 -7.07 -21.46
N CYS A 329 -1.97 -7.01 -21.30
CA CYS A 329 -2.62 -6.82 -20.00
C CYS A 329 -3.81 -7.75 -19.83
N ALA A 330 -3.90 -8.37 -18.66
CA ALA A 330 -5.08 -9.06 -18.17
C ALA A 330 -6.08 -8.03 -17.60
N THR A 331 -6.82 -7.36 -18.49
CA THR A 331 -7.64 -6.18 -18.17
C THR A 331 -8.74 -6.48 -17.14
N ALA A 332 -9.30 -7.69 -17.12
CA ALA A 332 -10.29 -8.09 -16.13
C ALA A 332 -9.72 -8.11 -14.70
N LEU A 333 -8.46 -8.55 -14.55
CA LEU A 333 -7.77 -8.54 -13.28
C LEU A 333 -7.41 -7.12 -12.85
N LEU A 334 -6.85 -6.32 -13.79
CA LEU A 334 -6.51 -4.93 -13.52
C LEU A 334 -7.75 -4.14 -13.04
N LYS A 335 -8.91 -4.36 -13.66
CA LYS A 335 -10.17 -3.71 -13.27
C LYS A 335 -10.52 -4.00 -11.80
N ILE A 336 -10.39 -5.23 -11.32
CA ILE A 336 -10.64 -5.57 -9.92
C ILE A 336 -9.66 -4.83 -9.00
N LEU A 337 -8.38 -4.72 -9.38
CA LEU A 337 -7.36 -4.06 -8.58
C LEU A 337 -7.55 -2.54 -8.51
N GLU A 338 -8.04 -1.91 -9.57
CA GLU A 338 -8.20 -0.45 -9.68
C GLU A 338 -9.57 0.06 -9.19
N GLU A 339 -10.51 -0.82 -8.88
CA GLU A 339 -11.79 -0.38 -8.34
C GLU A 339 -11.61 0.54 -7.12
N PRO A 340 -12.39 1.60 -6.98
CA PRO A 340 -12.38 2.48 -5.81
C PRO A 340 -12.59 1.71 -4.50
N ALA A 341 -12.13 2.28 -3.40
CA ALA A 341 -12.40 1.74 -2.07
C ALA A 341 -13.90 1.74 -1.78
N ARG A 342 -14.38 0.70 -1.13
CA ARG A 342 -15.76 0.66 -0.62
C ARG A 342 -15.82 1.45 0.68
N LEU A 343 -16.70 2.43 0.73
CA LEU A 343 -16.90 3.29 1.91
C LEU A 343 -18.10 2.87 2.75
N VAL A 344 -19.06 2.15 2.16
CA VAL A 344 -20.24 1.62 2.86
C VAL A 344 -20.09 0.13 3.18
N PRO A 345 -20.72 -0.37 4.27
CA PRO A 345 -20.73 -1.79 4.60
C PRO A 345 -21.24 -2.62 3.42
N MET A 346 -20.74 -3.85 3.30
CA MET A 346 -21.45 -4.85 2.51
C MET A 346 -22.71 -5.19 3.30
N GLU A 347 -23.90 -4.97 2.70
CA GLU A 347 -25.12 -5.54 3.24
C GLU A 347 -24.94 -7.06 3.31
N ALA A 348 -25.30 -7.64 4.46
CA ALA A 348 -25.30 -9.10 4.60
C ALA A 348 -26.28 -9.68 3.56
N ALA A 349 -25.71 -10.40 2.57
CA ALA A 349 -26.47 -11.11 1.56
C ALA A 349 -27.11 -12.35 2.17
#